data_505c33c3dde8f16d5f6bbbd55d09c802
#
_entry.id   505c33c3dde8f16d5f6bbbd55d09c802
#
_cell.length_a   1.000
_cell.length_b   1.000
_cell.length_c   1.000
_cell.angle_alpha   90.00
_cell.angle_beta   90.00
_cell.angle_gamma   90.00
#
_symmetry.space_group_name_H-M   'P 1'
#
loop_
_entity.id
_entity.type
_entity.pdbx_description
1 polymer ?
#
loop_
_entity_poly.entity_id
_entity_poly.type
_entity_poly.pdbx_seq_one_letter_code
_entity_poly.pdbx_strand_id
1 'polypeptide(L)'
;MFAENNRISWSQMHCQCLLAALGMGLIWGIPEFTGREGAVGILIGGVLLVLWSGILRRQMTVFRDPIRYLGKVPAWLIAGIWESYLVLTGGWLVGKVGHLAGEYLVSGVPETLLSLIFVLAALGGSHHVQARGRLAQISWGVAAWLGGILLLLAAVQNSPSLEMVWGDQHLETTGFDWKRSVKSIGKYVAYGSGIGLMTWLTVQVRDSKEKRRKEGLAPAIGQLSLWFLTGAVLLTVNFGTDATTMNTCPILEVMAGVELPGGFLRRVDLIFLSILLFSLVFLLGSIFFYSNYVADRIHISIGRL
;
A
#
# COMPACT_ATOMS: atom_id res chain seq x y z
N MET A 1 27.12 -21.02 -4.96
CA MET A 1 27.14 -20.63 -3.53
C MET A 1 26.18 -19.49 -3.18
N PHE A 2 25.35 -18.98 -4.10
CA PHE A 2 24.36 -17.91 -3.87
C PHE A 2 22.90 -18.38 -3.76
N ALA A 3 22.62 -19.65 -4.01
CA ALA A 3 21.25 -20.18 -4.08
C ALA A 3 20.60 -20.54 -2.74
N GLU A 4 21.37 -20.75 -1.66
CA GLU A 4 20.81 -21.19 -0.38
C GLU A 4 20.30 -20.05 0.54
N ASN A 5 20.59 -18.79 0.24
CA ASN A 5 20.29 -17.66 1.12
C ASN A 5 19.33 -16.62 0.51
N ASN A 6 18.40 -17.01 -0.37
CA ASN A 6 17.40 -16.10 -0.90
C ASN A 6 16.30 -15.79 0.15
N ARG A 7 16.73 -15.30 1.32
CA ARG A 7 15.86 -14.93 2.45
C ARG A 7 16.04 -13.46 2.81
N ILE A 8 14.96 -12.83 3.21
CA ILE A 8 14.92 -11.42 3.62
C ILE A 8 14.79 -11.29 5.15
N SER A 9 15.16 -10.13 5.67
CA SER A 9 14.91 -9.77 7.07
C SER A 9 13.49 -9.26 7.27
N TRP A 10 13.00 -9.26 8.51
CA TRP A 10 11.71 -8.65 8.86
C TRP A 10 11.67 -7.17 8.50
N SER A 11 12.74 -6.43 8.71
CA SER A 11 12.82 -5.02 8.30
C SER A 11 12.63 -4.83 6.80
N GLN A 12 13.27 -5.66 5.98
CA GLN A 12 13.11 -5.63 4.52
C GLN A 12 11.68 -5.97 4.10
N MET A 13 11.07 -6.93 4.79
CA MET A 13 9.67 -7.27 4.56
C MET A 13 8.75 -6.08 4.90
N HIS A 14 8.93 -5.45 6.06
CA HIS A 14 8.15 -4.27 6.46
C HIS A 14 8.24 -3.16 5.42
N CYS A 15 9.46 -2.84 4.96
CA CYS A 15 9.66 -1.82 3.93
C CYS A 15 8.99 -2.19 2.60
N GLN A 16 9.01 -3.45 2.20
CA GLN A 16 8.29 -3.91 1.01
C GLN A 16 6.77 -3.73 1.17
N CYS A 17 6.23 -4.10 2.34
CA CYS A 17 4.81 -3.92 2.66
C CYS A 17 4.38 -2.47 2.57
N LEU A 18 5.12 -1.61 3.24
CA LEU A 18 4.82 -0.19 3.31
C LEU A 18 4.93 0.48 1.94
N LEU A 19 6.01 0.19 1.22
CA LEU A 19 6.22 0.77 -0.09
C LEU A 19 5.16 0.30 -1.09
N ALA A 20 4.78 -0.97 -1.08
CA ALA A 20 3.75 -1.49 -1.97
C ALA A 20 2.35 -0.91 -1.68
N ALA A 21 2.04 -0.63 -0.42
CA ALA A 21 0.73 -0.10 -0.02
C ALA A 21 0.62 1.43 -0.14
N LEU A 22 1.74 2.16 -0.08
CA LEU A 22 1.77 3.62 0.03
C LEU A 22 1.08 4.30 -1.14
N GLY A 23 1.51 4.03 -2.38
CA GLY A 23 1.01 4.75 -3.56
C GLY A 23 -0.47 4.49 -3.80
N MET A 24 -0.88 3.24 -3.80
CA MET A 24 -2.28 2.88 -3.97
C MET A 24 -3.17 3.45 -2.86
N GLY A 25 -2.68 3.42 -1.62
CA GLY A 25 -3.42 3.92 -0.47
C GLY A 25 -3.58 5.43 -0.48
N LEU A 26 -2.52 6.18 -0.74
CA LEU A 26 -2.56 7.65 -0.73
C LEU A 26 -3.37 8.21 -1.91
N ILE A 27 -3.30 7.59 -3.07
CA ILE A 27 -3.99 8.11 -4.26
C ILE A 27 -5.48 7.74 -4.24
N TRP A 28 -5.81 6.47 -4.02
CA TRP A 28 -7.19 6.00 -4.17
C TRP A 28 -7.86 5.57 -2.86
N GLY A 29 -7.07 5.26 -1.83
CA GLY A 29 -7.62 4.82 -0.53
C GLY A 29 -8.04 5.98 0.34
N ILE A 30 -7.14 6.93 0.59
CA ILE A 30 -7.36 8.00 1.57
C ILE A 30 -8.59 8.87 1.29
N PRO A 31 -8.93 9.24 0.03
CA PRO A 31 -10.16 10.02 -0.21
C PRO A 31 -11.41 9.39 0.40
N GLU A 32 -11.45 8.06 0.51
CA GLU A 32 -12.59 7.35 1.09
C GLU A 32 -12.64 7.37 2.63
N PHE A 33 -11.56 7.83 3.27
CA PHE A 33 -11.41 7.87 4.74
C PHE A 33 -11.45 9.28 5.30
N THR A 34 -12.00 10.24 4.55
CA THR A 34 -12.20 11.61 5.03
C THR A 34 -13.27 11.68 6.12
N GLY A 35 -13.12 12.65 7.01
CA GLY A 35 -14.03 12.86 8.13
C GLY A 35 -13.74 11.98 9.35
N ARG A 36 -14.49 12.23 10.40
CA ARG A 36 -14.36 11.56 11.71
C ARG A 36 -14.60 10.05 11.62
N GLU A 37 -15.61 9.64 10.85
CA GLU A 37 -15.97 8.24 10.63
C GLU A 37 -14.88 7.48 9.87
N GLY A 38 -14.23 8.15 8.92
CA GLY A 38 -13.10 7.61 8.17
C GLY A 38 -11.88 7.39 9.07
N ALA A 39 -11.53 8.37 9.92
CA ALA A 39 -10.45 8.25 10.89
C ALA A 39 -10.67 7.07 11.85
N VAL A 40 -11.89 6.90 12.37
CA VAL A 40 -12.28 5.74 13.18
C VAL A 40 -12.13 4.45 12.39
N GLY A 41 -12.50 4.46 11.10
CA GLY A 41 -12.32 3.33 10.20
C GLY A 41 -10.86 2.88 10.06
N ILE A 42 -9.93 3.82 9.91
CA ILE A 42 -8.47 3.54 9.86
C ILE A 42 -7.99 2.95 11.18
N LEU A 43 -8.37 3.52 12.32
CA LEU A 43 -7.91 3.08 13.64
C LEU A 43 -8.41 1.66 13.96
N ILE A 44 -9.71 1.43 13.86
CA ILE A 44 -10.30 0.11 14.16
C ILE A 44 -9.86 -0.91 13.12
N GLY A 45 -9.89 -0.55 11.83
CA GLY A 45 -9.43 -1.41 10.75
C GLY A 45 -7.96 -1.79 10.91
N GLY A 46 -7.10 -0.86 11.36
CA GLY A 46 -5.70 -1.12 11.69
C GLY A 46 -5.54 -2.18 12.78
N VAL A 47 -6.33 -2.09 13.85
CA VAL A 47 -6.33 -3.11 14.92
C VAL A 47 -6.76 -4.48 14.35
N LEU A 48 -7.82 -4.52 13.55
CA LEU A 48 -8.28 -5.76 12.92
C LEU A 48 -7.22 -6.37 11.99
N LEU A 49 -6.50 -5.54 11.22
CA LEU A 49 -5.39 -6.01 10.38
C LEU A 49 -4.22 -6.56 11.20
N VAL A 50 -3.90 -5.94 12.34
CA VAL A 50 -2.88 -6.48 13.25
C VAL A 50 -3.28 -7.85 13.77
N LEU A 51 -4.53 -8.02 14.19
CA LEU A 51 -5.07 -9.32 14.62
C LEU A 51 -5.03 -10.34 13.49
N TRP A 52 -5.47 -9.95 12.29
CA TRP A 52 -5.42 -10.79 11.09
C TRP A 52 -3.99 -11.20 10.74
N SER A 53 -3.04 -10.27 10.78
CA SER A 53 -1.63 -10.58 10.54
C SER A 53 -1.05 -11.60 11.53
N GLY A 54 -1.54 -11.57 12.77
CA GLY A 54 -1.19 -12.56 13.80
C GLY A 54 -1.71 -13.97 13.46
N ILE A 55 -2.92 -14.06 12.90
CA ILE A 55 -3.50 -15.33 12.44
C ILE A 55 -2.70 -15.86 11.25
N LEU A 56 -2.44 -15.03 10.25
CA LEU A 56 -1.65 -15.39 9.08
C LEU A 56 -0.25 -15.89 9.46
N ARG A 57 0.38 -15.24 10.43
CA ARG A 57 1.69 -15.68 10.93
C ARG A 57 1.65 -17.11 11.47
N ARG A 58 0.59 -17.51 12.16
CA ARG A 58 0.44 -18.89 12.68
C ARG A 58 0.29 -19.92 11.56
N GLN A 59 -0.19 -19.49 10.39
CA GLN A 59 -0.42 -20.36 9.23
C GLN A 59 0.72 -20.35 8.20
N MET A 60 1.87 -19.72 8.51
CA MET A 60 3.03 -19.65 7.59
C MET A 60 3.50 -21.02 7.11
N THR A 61 3.40 -22.05 7.93
CA THR A 61 3.77 -23.43 7.57
C THR A 61 2.91 -23.99 6.45
N VAL A 62 1.61 -23.65 6.45
CA VAL A 62 0.66 -24.06 5.40
C VAL A 62 1.02 -23.42 4.06
N PHE A 63 1.36 -22.11 4.07
CA PHE A 63 1.77 -21.39 2.86
C PHE A 63 3.15 -21.83 2.33
N ARG A 64 3.97 -22.45 3.19
CA ARG A 64 5.28 -22.97 2.78
C ARG A 64 5.16 -24.24 1.93
N ASP A 65 4.21 -25.10 2.26
CA ASP A 65 3.93 -26.36 1.52
C ASP A 65 2.42 -26.64 1.54
N PRO A 66 1.63 -25.89 0.73
CA PRO A 66 0.18 -25.95 0.80
C PRO A 66 -0.38 -27.35 0.42
N ILE A 67 0.27 -28.06 -0.51
CA ILE A 67 -0.20 -29.40 -0.94
C ILE A 67 -0.06 -30.41 0.20
N ARG A 68 1.02 -30.32 0.97
CA ARG A 68 1.25 -31.24 2.10
C ARG A 68 0.23 -31.06 3.23
N TYR A 69 -0.18 -29.81 3.51
CA TYR A 69 -1.07 -29.50 4.63
C TYR A 69 -2.56 -29.50 4.27
N LEU A 70 -2.90 -29.08 3.07
CA LEU A 70 -4.30 -28.93 2.63
C LEU A 70 -4.75 -30.03 1.66
N GLY A 71 -3.80 -30.76 1.07
CA GLY A 71 -4.08 -31.66 -0.05
C GLY A 71 -4.06 -30.93 -1.40
N LYS A 72 -4.08 -31.72 -2.49
CA LYS A 72 -3.86 -31.22 -3.86
C LYS A 72 -4.96 -30.25 -4.31
N VAL A 73 -6.22 -30.64 -4.16
CA VAL A 73 -7.37 -29.87 -4.68
C VAL A 73 -7.54 -28.51 -3.97
N PRO A 74 -7.59 -28.43 -2.62
CA PRO A 74 -7.70 -27.16 -1.93
C PRO A 74 -6.49 -26.23 -2.18
N ALA A 75 -5.28 -26.80 -2.28
CA ALA A 75 -4.08 -25.98 -2.57
C ALA A 75 -4.17 -25.33 -3.95
N TRP A 76 -4.65 -26.03 -4.98
CA TRP A 76 -4.89 -25.50 -6.31
C TRP A 76 -5.99 -24.42 -6.34
N LEU A 77 -7.07 -24.65 -5.61
CA LEU A 77 -8.15 -23.64 -5.51
C LEU A 77 -7.66 -22.34 -4.88
N ILE A 78 -6.94 -22.44 -3.75
CA ILE A 78 -6.37 -21.24 -3.10
C ILE A 78 -5.41 -20.51 -4.02
N ALA A 79 -4.54 -21.25 -4.70
CA ALA A 79 -3.60 -20.63 -5.64
C ALA A 79 -4.31 -19.98 -6.83
N GLY A 80 -5.34 -20.62 -7.39
CA GLY A 80 -6.14 -20.05 -8.47
C GLY A 80 -6.87 -18.77 -8.06
N ILE A 81 -7.41 -18.71 -6.84
CA ILE A 81 -8.01 -17.49 -6.28
C ILE A 81 -6.96 -16.38 -6.15
N TRP A 82 -5.79 -16.71 -5.64
CA TRP A 82 -4.69 -15.75 -5.50
C TRP A 82 -4.21 -15.23 -6.86
N GLU A 83 -3.98 -16.10 -7.83
CA GLU A 83 -3.57 -15.69 -9.18
C GLU A 83 -4.62 -14.81 -9.84
N SER A 84 -5.90 -15.18 -9.73
CA SER A 84 -6.99 -14.34 -10.24
C SER A 84 -6.99 -12.95 -9.60
N TYR A 85 -6.79 -12.88 -8.29
CA TYR A 85 -6.70 -11.61 -7.57
C TYR A 85 -5.49 -10.78 -8.02
N LEU A 86 -4.31 -11.40 -8.21
CA LEU A 86 -3.10 -10.74 -8.68
C LEU A 86 -3.29 -10.18 -10.09
N VAL A 87 -3.83 -10.97 -11.02
CA VAL A 87 -4.08 -10.57 -12.40
C VAL A 87 -5.08 -9.40 -12.47
N LEU A 88 -6.19 -9.49 -11.74
CA LEU A 88 -7.21 -8.43 -11.71
C LEU A 88 -6.64 -7.14 -11.11
N THR A 89 -5.93 -7.24 -9.99
CA THR A 89 -5.31 -6.07 -9.34
C THR A 89 -4.22 -5.47 -10.23
N GLY A 90 -3.39 -6.30 -10.86
CA GLY A 90 -2.34 -5.87 -11.77
C GLY A 90 -2.90 -5.16 -13.02
N GLY A 91 -3.92 -5.73 -13.65
CA GLY A 91 -4.56 -5.13 -14.81
C GLY A 91 -5.22 -3.78 -14.48
N TRP A 92 -5.94 -3.70 -13.37
CA TRP A 92 -6.50 -2.44 -12.87
C TRP A 92 -5.41 -1.40 -12.60
N LEU A 93 -4.33 -1.81 -11.92
CA LEU A 93 -3.22 -0.92 -11.57
C LEU A 93 -2.50 -0.37 -12.81
N VAL A 94 -2.26 -1.19 -13.83
CA VAL A 94 -1.63 -0.78 -15.09
C VAL A 94 -2.42 0.34 -15.76
N GLY A 95 -3.74 0.19 -15.88
CA GLY A 95 -4.59 1.23 -16.45
C GLY A 95 -4.56 2.52 -15.64
N LYS A 96 -4.65 2.41 -14.31
CA LYS A 96 -4.65 3.57 -13.41
C LYS A 96 -3.30 4.32 -13.38
N VAL A 97 -2.17 3.61 -13.43
CA VAL A 97 -0.85 4.25 -13.44
C VAL A 97 -0.61 4.99 -14.76
N GLY A 98 -1.03 4.41 -15.90
CA GLY A 98 -0.95 5.10 -17.20
C GLY A 98 -1.76 6.38 -17.24
N HIS A 99 -3.01 6.33 -16.76
CA HIS A 99 -3.88 7.49 -16.65
C HIS A 99 -3.29 8.59 -15.76
N LEU A 100 -2.85 8.23 -14.54
CA LEU A 100 -2.23 9.17 -13.60
C LEU A 100 -0.98 9.84 -14.18
N ALA A 101 -0.14 9.08 -14.86
CA ALA A 101 1.06 9.62 -15.50
C ALA A 101 0.71 10.53 -16.69
N GLY A 102 -0.32 10.20 -17.46
CA GLY A 102 -0.81 11.04 -18.57
C GLY A 102 -1.39 12.37 -18.08
N GLU A 103 -2.10 12.34 -16.98
CA GLU A 103 -2.74 13.53 -16.40
C GLU A 103 -1.71 14.48 -15.75
N TYR A 104 -0.77 13.95 -14.95
CA TYR A 104 0.09 14.78 -14.09
C TYR A 104 1.54 14.95 -14.57
N LEU A 105 2.09 14.01 -15.37
CA LEU A 105 3.49 14.06 -15.80
C LEU A 105 3.67 14.52 -17.24
N VAL A 106 3.00 13.86 -18.18
CA VAL A 106 3.27 14.03 -19.61
C VAL A 106 1.96 14.11 -20.39
N SER A 107 1.48 15.34 -20.60
CA SER A 107 0.32 15.58 -21.46
C SER A 107 0.64 15.28 -22.94
N GLY A 108 -0.30 14.64 -23.62
CA GLY A 108 -0.19 14.36 -25.07
C GLY A 108 0.47 13.02 -25.43
N VAL A 109 0.96 12.25 -24.47
CA VAL A 109 1.41 10.88 -24.70
C VAL A 109 0.27 9.91 -24.45
N PRO A 110 0.05 8.90 -25.34
CA PRO A 110 -0.98 7.90 -25.11
C PRO A 110 -0.79 7.16 -23.78
N GLU A 111 -1.86 7.05 -22.99
CA GLU A 111 -1.84 6.37 -21.68
C GLU A 111 -1.36 4.91 -21.79
N THR A 112 -1.67 4.24 -22.91
CA THR A 112 -1.23 2.87 -23.19
C THR A 112 0.29 2.76 -23.29
N LEU A 113 0.96 3.77 -23.89
CA LEU A 113 2.43 3.80 -23.97
C LEU A 113 3.04 4.02 -22.59
N LEU A 114 2.49 4.94 -21.79
CA LEU A 114 2.92 5.16 -20.41
C LEU A 114 2.73 3.90 -19.56
N SER A 115 1.57 3.25 -19.66
CA SER A 115 1.31 1.97 -18.97
C SER A 115 2.34 0.91 -19.34
N LEU A 116 2.71 0.80 -20.64
CA LEU A 116 3.71 -0.16 -21.11
C LEU A 116 5.09 0.12 -20.48
N ILE A 117 5.51 1.38 -20.42
CA ILE A 117 6.78 1.78 -19.79
C ILE A 117 6.80 1.35 -18.32
N PHE A 118 5.71 1.58 -17.57
CA PHE A 118 5.62 1.17 -16.17
C PHE A 118 5.62 -0.35 -15.99
N VAL A 119 4.96 -1.09 -16.89
CA VAL A 119 5.00 -2.56 -16.89
C VAL A 119 6.42 -3.06 -17.12
N LEU A 120 7.15 -2.53 -18.10
CA LEU A 120 8.54 -2.91 -18.38
C LEU A 120 9.46 -2.58 -17.20
N ALA A 121 9.31 -1.41 -16.57
CA ALA A 121 10.04 -1.04 -15.37
C ALA A 121 9.76 -1.99 -14.20
N ALA A 122 8.50 -2.37 -14.00
CA ALA A 122 8.08 -3.30 -12.96
C ALA A 122 8.64 -4.72 -13.18
N LEU A 123 8.65 -5.19 -14.43
CA LEU A 123 9.23 -6.48 -14.80
C LEU A 123 10.74 -6.53 -14.54
N GLY A 124 11.46 -5.45 -14.86
CA GLY A 124 12.90 -5.35 -14.61
C GLY A 124 13.28 -5.49 -13.12
N GLY A 125 12.40 -5.05 -12.22
CA GLY A 125 12.61 -5.13 -10.75
C GLY A 125 12.11 -6.40 -10.08
N SER A 126 11.56 -7.39 -10.82
CA SER A 126 10.79 -8.50 -10.22
C SER A 126 11.59 -9.77 -9.88
N HIS A 127 12.86 -9.89 -10.26
CA HIS A 127 13.53 -11.20 -10.31
C HIS A 127 14.03 -11.79 -8.99
N HIS A 128 14.41 -10.98 -7.98
CA HIS A 128 15.03 -11.50 -6.75
C HIS A 128 14.47 -10.87 -5.48
N VAL A 129 14.02 -11.70 -4.53
CA VAL A 129 13.42 -11.23 -3.26
C VAL A 129 14.40 -10.40 -2.43
N GLN A 130 15.69 -10.73 -2.41
CA GLN A 130 16.70 -9.97 -1.67
C GLN A 130 16.98 -8.60 -2.29
N ALA A 131 17.11 -8.54 -3.62
CA ALA A 131 17.29 -7.28 -4.34
C ALA A 131 16.08 -6.35 -4.09
N ARG A 132 14.86 -6.90 -4.18
CA ARG A 132 13.63 -6.17 -3.86
C ARG A 132 13.59 -5.71 -2.40
N GLY A 133 14.01 -6.57 -1.46
CA GLY A 133 14.07 -6.21 -0.03
C GLY A 133 15.02 -5.06 0.25
N ARG A 134 16.21 -5.05 -0.37
CA ARG A 134 17.19 -3.96 -0.25
C ARG A 134 16.69 -2.68 -0.92
N LEU A 135 16.15 -2.79 -2.13
CA LEU A 135 15.54 -1.67 -2.84
C LEU A 135 14.43 -1.04 -2.01
N ALA A 136 13.52 -1.86 -1.49
CA ALA A 136 12.42 -1.37 -0.65
C ALA A 136 12.92 -0.68 0.63
N GLN A 137 13.97 -1.19 1.26
CA GLN A 137 14.53 -0.61 2.48
C GLN A 137 15.10 0.79 2.23
N ILE A 138 15.85 0.97 1.14
CA ILE A 138 16.41 2.27 0.75
C ILE A 138 15.29 3.21 0.32
N SER A 139 14.42 2.76 -0.58
CA SER A 139 13.35 3.58 -1.14
C SER A 139 12.30 3.96 -0.11
N TRP A 140 11.98 3.07 0.84
CA TRP A 140 11.10 3.41 1.96
C TRP A 140 11.71 4.48 2.85
N GLY A 141 13.02 4.40 3.14
CA GLY A 141 13.72 5.44 3.89
C GLY A 141 13.57 6.81 3.22
N VAL A 142 13.82 6.89 1.91
CA VAL A 142 13.65 8.13 1.13
C VAL A 142 12.19 8.58 1.10
N ALA A 143 11.26 7.68 0.79
CA ALA A 143 9.83 7.98 0.70
C ALA A 143 9.26 8.46 2.06
N ALA A 144 9.64 7.79 3.15
CA ALA A 144 9.18 8.15 4.48
C ALA A 144 9.72 9.51 4.93
N TRP A 145 11.00 9.81 4.69
CA TRP A 145 11.59 11.09 5.02
C TRP A 145 11.02 12.21 4.15
N LEU A 146 11.14 12.10 2.84
CA LEU A 146 10.73 13.15 1.92
C LEU A 146 9.23 13.33 1.91
N GLY A 147 8.46 12.25 1.75
CA GLY A 147 7.01 12.30 1.79
C GLY A 147 6.46 12.76 3.15
N GLY A 148 7.10 12.34 4.25
CA GLY A 148 6.74 12.79 5.60
C GLY A 148 6.96 14.28 5.81
N ILE A 149 8.08 14.83 5.33
CA ILE A 149 8.36 16.28 5.37
C ILE A 149 7.31 17.02 4.54
N LEU A 150 6.98 16.55 3.33
CA LEU A 150 6.00 17.21 2.47
C LEU A 150 4.59 17.19 3.09
N LEU A 151 4.16 16.07 3.67
CA LEU A 151 2.90 15.99 4.39
C LEU A 151 2.88 16.90 5.63
N LEU A 152 3.98 17.00 6.35
CA LEU A 152 4.09 17.89 7.51
C LEU A 152 4.03 19.35 7.08
N LEU A 153 4.71 19.73 6.00
CA LEU A 153 4.63 21.09 5.44
C LEU A 153 3.21 21.43 4.99
N ALA A 154 2.55 20.48 4.31
CA ALA A 154 1.15 20.63 3.93
C ALA A 154 0.25 20.85 5.16
N ALA A 155 0.48 20.10 6.23
CA ALA A 155 -0.27 20.24 7.48
C ALA A 155 -0.05 21.60 8.15
N VAL A 156 1.18 22.10 8.16
CA VAL A 156 1.52 23.39 8.77
C VAL A 156 0.95 24.56 7.95
N GLN A 157 1.04 24.49 6.62
CA GLN A 157 0.60 25.58 5.75
C GLN A 157 -0.92 25.67 5.65
N ASN A 158 -1.60 24.56 5.64
CA ASN A 158 -3.06 24.54 5.61
C ASN A 158 -3.71 24.82 6.98
N SER A 159 -2.88 25.00 8.05
CA SER A 159 -3.30 25.34 9.42
C SER A 159 -4.69 24.82 9.79
N PRO A 160 -4.86 23.51 9.95
CA PRO A 160 -6.18 22.96 10.24
C PRO A 160 -6.68 23.54 11.57
N SER A 161 -7.75 24.33 11.53
CA SER A 161 -8.48 24.55 12.77
C SER A 161 -9.01 23.17 13.20
N LEU A 162 -8.64 22.74 14.41
CA LEU A 162 -9.16 21.46 14.96
C LEU A 162 -10.68 21.41 14.93
N GLU A 163 -11.34 22.56 14.91
CA GLU A 163 -12.78 22.73 14.73
C GLU A 163 -13.25 22.21 13.36
N MET A 164 -12.48 22.38 12.28
CA MET A 164 -12.83 21.81 10.96
C MET A 164 -12.72 20.28 10.90
N VAL A 165 -11.84 19.70 11.69
CA VAL A 165 -11.65 18.23 11.73
C VAL A 165 -12.73 17.56 12.58
N TRP A 166 -13.16 18.22 13.66
CA TRP A 166 -14.08 17.67 14.65
C TRP A 166 -15.45 18.38 14.67
N GLY A 167 -15.51 19.64 14.23
CA GLY A 167 -16.71 20.46 14.17
C GLY A 167 -17.20 20.55 12.75
N ASP A 168 -18.14 19.72 12.36
CA ASP A 168 -18.90 19.89 11.15
C ASP A 168 -19.80 21.11 11.33
N GLN A 169 -19.47 22.24 10.70
CA GLN A 169 -20.33 23.43 10.72
C GLN A 169 -21.72 23.17 10.10
N HIS A 170 -21.91 22.02 9.43
CA HIS A 170 -23.19 21.52 8.96
C HIS A 170 -23.82 20.44 9.84
N LEU A 171 -23.20 20.08 10.97
CA LEU A 171 -23.62 18.96 11.84
C LEU A 171 -24.37 19.41 13.09
N GLU A 172 -25.15 20.49 13.02
CA GLU A 172 -26.09 20.73 14.12
C GLU A 172 -27.18 19.66 14.27
N THR A 173 -27.26 18.68 13.35
CA THR A 173 -28.36 17.68 13.36
C THR A 173 -27.99 16.22 13.15
N THR A 174 -26.80 15.86 12.72
CA THR A 174 -26.48 14.44 12.48
C THR A 174 -25.40 13.94 13.44
N GLY A 175 -25.81 13.09 14.37
CA GLY A 175 -24.88 12.35 15.25
C GLY A 175 -23.89 11.51 14.45
N PHE A 176 -22.91 10.94 15.12
CA PHE A 176 -21.91 10.03 14.54
C PHE A 176 -22.59 8.91 13.70
N ASP A 177 -22.23 8.81 12.41
CA ASP A 177 -22.79 7.81 11.50
C ASP A 177 -22.03 6.47 11.60
N TRP A 178 -22.57 5.56 12.39
CA TRP A 178 -22.03 4.22 12.55
C TRP A 178 -22.00 3.41 11.24
N LYS A 179 -22.94 3.62 10.32
CA LYS A 179 -22.94 2.89 9.04
C LYS A 179 -21.74 3.30 8.20
N ARG A 180 -21.42 4.61 8.15
CA ARG A 180 -20.26 5.13 7.47
C ARG A 180 -18.96 4.62 8.10
N SER A 181 -18.88 4.61 9.44
CA SER A 181 -17.72 4.04 10.15
C SER A 181 -17.51 2.57 9.85
N VAL A 182 -18.55 1.73 9.92
CA VAL A 182 -18.46 0.30 9.60
C VAL A 182 -18.03 0.08 8.16
N LYS A 183 -18.57 0.87 7.21
CA LYS A 183 -18.15 0.82 5.81
C LYS A 183 -16.67 1.18 5.66
N SER A 184 -16.20 2.23 6.35
CA SER A 184 -14.81 2.65 6.34
C SER A 184 -13.88 1.60 6.96
N ILE A 185 -14.28 0.94 8.06
CA ILE A 185 -13.55 -0.20 8.64
C ILE A 185 -13.39 -1.31 7.60
N GLY A 186 -14.49 -1.71 6.96
CA GLY A 186 -14.48 -2.76 5.93
C GLY A 186 -13.57 -2.41 4.75
N LYS A 187 -13.63 -1.19 4.27
CA LYS A 187 -12.78 -0.68 3.19
C LYS A 187 -11.30 -0.68 3.61
N TYR A 188 -10.98 -0.18 4.81
CA TYR A 188 -9.61 -0.16 5.30
C TYR A 188 -9.03 -1.57 5.44
N VAL A 189 -9.81 -2.51 5.98
CA VAL A 189 -9.43 -3.91 6.04
C VAL A 189 -9.25 -4.50 4.63
N ALA A 190 -10.09 -4.17 3.67
CA ALA A 190 -9.97 -4.61 2.29
C ALA A 190 -8.68 -4.05 1.63
N TYR A 191 -8.37 -2.76 1.79
CA TYR A 191 -7.10 -2.16 1.34
C TYR A 191 -5.89 -2.80 2.02
N GLY A 192 -5.96 -2.99 3.32
CA GLY A 192 -4.88 -3.61 4.09
C GLY A 192 -4.75 -5.11 3.87
N SER A 193 -5.80 -5.80 3.38
CA SER A 193 -5.71 -7.20 2.98
C SER A 193 -4.83 -7.38 1.73
N GLY A 194 -4.63 -6.33 0.93
CA GLY A 194 -3.56 -6.26 -0.07
C GLY A 194 -2.17 -6.45 0.55
N ILE A 195 -1.97 -6.06 1.83
CA ILE A 195 -0.84 -6.50 2.66
C ILE A 195 -0.85 -8.03 2.81
N GLY A 196 -1.99 -8.69 2.69
CA GLY A 196 -2.12 -10.14 2.62
C GLY A 196 -1.49 -10.80 1.39
N LEU A 197 -1.21 -10.05 0.31
CA LEU A 197 -0.31 -10.49 -0.77
C LEU A 197 1.05 -10.89 -0.21
N MET A 198 1.40 -10.38 0.93
CA MET A 198 2.66 -10.63 1.61
C MET A 198 2.65 -11.87 2.50
N THR A 199 1.55 -12.60 2.61
CA THR A 199 1.51 -13.91 3.29
C THR A 199 2.54 -14.85 2.70
N TRP A 200 2.67 -14.87 1.37
CA TRP A 200 3.67 -15.67 0.67
C TRP A 200 5.09 -15.15 0.88
N LEU A 201 5.26 -13.84 1.10
CA LEU A 201 6.55 -13.25 1.40
C LEU A 201 7.03 -13.61 2.80
N THR A 202 6.13 -13.78 3.77
CA THR A 202 6.49 -14.17 5.14
C THR A 202 7.25 -15.49 5.19
N VAL A 203 6.97 -16.40 4.25
CA VAL A 203 7.67 -17.68 4.11
C VAL A 203 9.15 -17.50 3.78
N GLN A 204 9.53 -16.39 3.16
CA GLN A 204 10.90 -16.11 2.76
C GLN A 204 11.69 -15.31 3.80
N VAL A 205 11.06 -14.95 4.90
CA VAL A 205 11.73 -14.24 6.00
C VAL A 205 12.62 -15.23 6.77
N ARG A 206 13.84 -14.81 7.07
CA ARG A 206 14.78 -15.59 7.88
C ARG A 206 14.27 -15.61 9.32
N ASP A 207 13.99 -16.81 9.81
CA ASP A 207 13.63 -17.04 11.22
C ASP A 207 14.88 -16.79 12.09
N SER A 208 14.90 -15.71 12.84
CA SER A 208 15.93 -15.46 13.84
C SER A 208 15.42 -16.00 15.17
N LYS A 209 16.03 -17.10 15.65
CA LYS A 209 15.64 -17.75 16.90
C LYS A 209 15.67 -16.82 18.12
N GLU A 210 16.42 -15.72 18.04
CA GLU A 210 16.74 -14.83 19.13
C GLU A 210 15.77 -13.62 19.34
N LYS A 211 14.93 -13.28 18.33
CA LYS A 211 14.08 -12.07 18.38
C LYS A 211 12.60 -12.31 18.08
N ARG A 212 12.03 -13.42 18.51
CA ARG A 212 10.61 -13.78 18.28
C ARG A 212 9.60 -12.69 18.69
N ARG A 213 9.95 -11.76 19.59
CA ARG A 213 9.03 -10.78 20.15
C ARG A 213 8.80 -9.53 19.29
N LYS A 214 9.73 -9.23 18.35
CA LYS A 214 9.63 -8.07 17.43
C LYS A 214 9.26 -8.45 15.99
N GLU A 215 8.91 -9.70 15.76
CA GLU A 215 8.67 -10.26 14.45
C GLU A 215 7.18 -10.27 14.15
N GLY A 216 6.73 -9.46 13.21
CA GLY A 216 5.32 -9.40 12.80
C GLY A 216 5.05 -8.19 11.91
N LEU A 217 3.89 -8.16 11.28
CA LEU A 217 3.44 -7.06 10.41
C LEU A 217 2.87 -5.86 11.19
N ALA A 218 2.65 -6.00 12.50
CA ALA A 218 2.05 -4.95 13.32
C ALA A 218 2.74 -3.57 13.19
N PRO A 219 4.09 -3.46 13.22
CA PRO A 219 4.75 -2.17 13.04
C PRO A 219 4.49 -1.56 11.65
N ALA A 220 4.47 -2.39 10.59
CA ALA A 220 4.18 -1.92 9.24
C ALA A 220 2.73 -1.43 9.12
N ILE A 221 1.77 -2.17 9.68
CA ILE A 221 0.36 -1.79 9.71
C ILE A 221 0.18 -0.48 10.50
N GLY A 222 0.79 -0.35 11.67
CA GLY A 222 0.72 0.88 12.47
C GLY A 222 1.29 2.09 11.73
N GLN A 223 2.43 1.92 11.06
CA GLN A 223 3.04 2.98 10.27
C GLN A 223 2.18 3.35 9.06
N LEU A 224 1.60 2.37 8.36
CA LEU A 224 0.67 2.61 7.26
C LEU A 224 -0.60 3.34 7.73
N SER A 225 -1.16 2.92 8.88
CA SER A 225 -2.32 3.59 9.49
C SER A 225 -2.02 5.05 9.82
N LEU A 226 -0.81 5.35 10.30
CA LEU A 226 -0.38 6.72 10.57
C LEU A 226 -0.34 7.57 9.28
N TRP A 227 0.23 7.03 8.20
CA TRP A 227 0.26 7.71 6.90
C TRP A 227 -1.15 7.99 6.37
N PHE A 228 -2.03 6.99 6.46
CA PHE A 228 -3.41 7.13 6.01
C PHE A 228 -4.18 8.12 6.85
N LEU A 229 -4.00 8.09 8.17
CA LEU A 229 -4.64 9.03 9.07
C LEU A 229 -4.19 10.47 8.79
N THR A 230 -2.89 10.69 8.62
CA THR A 230 -2.34 12.02 8.27
C THR A 230 -2.93 12.52 6.94
N GLY A 231 -2.92 11.69 5.90
CA GLY A 231 -3.52 12.05 4.61
C GLY A 231 -5.02 12.29 4.69
N ALA A 232 -5.76 11.45 5.43
CA ALA A 232 -7.21 11.61 5.60
C ALA A 232 -7.56 12.91 6.34
N VAL A 233 -6.79 13.28 7.37
CA VAL A 233 -6.94 14.56 8.08
C VAL A 233 -6.66 15.72 7.13
N LEU A 234 -5.57 15.68 6.36
CA LEU A 234 -5.25 16.72 5.38
C LEU A 234 -6.35 16.90 4.34
N LEU A 235 -6.87 15.80 3.78
CA LEU A 235 -7.97 15.88 2.82
C LEU A 235 -9.26 16.38 3.45
N THR A 236 -9.55 15.98 4.69
CA THR A 236 -10.74 16.46 5.41
C THR A 236 -10.68 17.98 5.62
N VAL A 237 -9.53 18.50 5.98
CA VAL A 237 -9.32 19.94 6.20
C VAL A 237 -9.46 20.75 4.92
N ASN A 238 -8.92 20.22 3.78
CA ASN A 238 -8.94 20.98 2.52
C ASN A 238 -10.25 20.83 1.74
N PHE A 239 -10.88 19.66 1.78
CA PHE A 239 -12.01 19.30 0.90
C PHE A 239 -13.26 18.82 1.67
N GLY A 240 -13.20 18.75 2.98
CA GLY A 240 -14.26 18.19 3.79
C GLY A 240 -14.48 16.70 3.53
N THR A 241 -15.75 16.27 3.60
CA THR A 241 -16.13 14.87 3.39
C THR A 241 -16.31 14.52 1.91
N ASP A 242 -16.25 15.51 1.00
CA ASP A 242 -16.56 15.36 -0.41
C ASP A 242 -15.35 15.06 -1.30
N ALA A 243 -14.18 14.81 -0.69
CA ALA A 243 -12.95 14.45 -1.42
C ALA A 243 -13.13 13.24 -2.37
N THR A 244 -14.09 12.35 -2.08
CA THR A 244 -14.42 11.19 -2.93
C THR A 244 -15.12 11.55 -4.24
N THR A 245 -15.73 12.73 -4.33
CA THR A 245 -16.46 13.17 -5.53
C THR A 245 -15.55 13.83 -6.55
N MET A 246 -14.30 14.10 -6.17
CA MET A 246 -13.33 14.69 -7.08
C MET A 246 -12.84 13.67 -8.10
N ASN A 247 -12.85 14.06 -9.38
CA ASN A 247 -12.34 13.24 -10.48
C ASN A 247 -10.81 13.21 -10.53
N THR A 248 -10.15 14.09 -9.80
CA THR A 248 -8.70 14.27 -9.72
C THR A 248 -8.12 13.50 -8.53
N CYS A 249 -6.82 13.55 -8.34
CA CYS A 249 -6.14 12.97 -7.18
C CYS A 249 -6.03 14.02 -6.06
N PRO A 250 -6.95 14.06 -5.07
CA PRO A 250 -7.04 15.16 -4.10
C PRO A 250 -5.76 15.39 -3.31
N ILE A 251 -5.01 14.34 -3.02
CA ILE A 251 -3.75 14.46 -2.28
C ILE A 251 -2.67 15.22 -3.08
N LEU A 252 -2.69 15.11 -4.41
CA LEU A 252 -1.77 15.86 -5.26
C LEU A 252 -2.18 17.33 -5.35
N GLU A 253 -3.45 17.63 -5.32
CA GLU A 253 -3.94 19.02 -5.27
C GLU A 253 -3.52 19.71 -3.98
N VAL A 254 -3.62 19.01 -2.84
CA VAL A 254 -3.08 19.54 -1.57
C VAL A 254 -1.57 19.80 -1.69
N MET A 255 -0.83 18.89 -2.31
CA MET A 255 0.63 19.05 -2.49
C MET A 255 0.98 20.16 -3.48
N ALA A 256 0.14 20.43 -4.47
CA ALA A 256 0.34 21.55 -5.41
C ALA A 256 0.23 22.93 -4.74
N GLY A 257 -0.53 23.01 -3.63
CA GLY A 257 -0.64 24.21 -2.81
C GLY A 257 0.49 24.41 -1.81
N VAL A 258 1.42 23.45 -1.67
CA VAL A 258 2.53 23.55 -0.71
C VAL A 258 3.66 24.42 -1.27
N GLU A 259 3.99 25.47 -0.55
CA GLU A 259 5.13 26.34 -0.88
C GLU A 259 6.34 26.01 -0.01
N LEU A 260 7.49 25.77 -0.64
CA LEU A 260 8.74 25.60 0.09
C LEU A 260 9.34 26.96 0.49
N PRO A 261 9.91 27.08 1.70
CA PRO A 261 10.58 28.31 2.13
C PRO A 261 11.61 28.77 1.11
N GLY A 262 11.50 30.05 0.71
CA GLY A 262 12.41 30.64 -0.29
C GLY A 262 12.00 30.48 -1.76
N GLY A 263 10.84 29.89 -2.06
CA GLY A 263 10.32 29.76 -3.45
C GLY A 263 11.18 28.86 -4.35
N PHE A 264 12.06 28.05 -3.77
CA PHE A 264 13.06 27.24 -4.48
C PHE A 264 12.44 26.17 -5.37
N LEU A 265 11.31 25.58 -4.95
CA LEU A 265 10.57 24.58 -5.73
C LEU A 265 9.10 25.00 -5.79
N ARG A 266 8.63 25.28 -7.01
CA ARG A 266 7.23 25.64 -7.26
C ARG A 266 6.31 24.44 -7.47
N ARG A 267 6.86 23.24 -7.74
CA ARG A 267 6.13 22.03 -8.10
C ARG A 267 6.47 20.88 -7.15
N VAL A 268 6.04 21.05 -5.89
CA VAL A 268 6.21 20.03 -4.83
C VAL A 268 5.37 18.79 -5.11
N ASP A 269 4.22 18.97 -5.76
CA ASP A 269 3.33 17.92 -6.24
C ASP A 269 4.04 16.88 -7.10
N LEU A 270 4.96 17.30 -8.00
CA LEU A 270 5.70 16.37 -8.86
C LEU A 270 6.68 15.48 -8.08
N ILE A 271 7.32 16.04 -7.03
CA ILE A 271 8.19 15.24 -6.17
C ILE A 271 7.37 14.19 -5.43
N PHE A 272 6.24 14.61 -4.87
CA PHE A 272 5.35 13.70 -4.16
C PHE A 272 4.78 12.64 -5.10
N LEU A 273 4.34 13.05 -6.29
CA LEU A 273 3.88 12.14 -7.35
C LEU A 273 4.95 11.10 -7.73
N SER A 274 6.22 11.52 -7.84
CA SER A 274 7.32 10.61 -8.17
C SER A 274 7.49 9.52 -7.12
N ILE A 275 7.35 9.85 -5.83
CA ILE A 275 7.36 8.88 -4.73
C ILE A 275 6.18 7.90 -4.87
N LEU A 276 4.99 8.42 -5.16
CA LEU A 276 3.78 7.60 -5.32
C LEU A 276 3.88 6.67 -6.53
N LEU A 277 4.32 7.19 -7.68
CA LEU A 277 4.51 6.39 -8.89
C LEU A 277 5.55 5.29 -8.69
N PHE A 278 6.68 5.61 -8.04
CA PHE A 278 7.66 4.59 -7.69
C PHE A 278 7.05 3.49 -6.81
N SER A 279 6.23 3.87 -5.83
CA SER A 279 5.48 2.93 -4.98
C SER A 279 4.54 2.03 -5.80
N LEU A 280 3.83 2.61 -6.78
CA LEU A 280 2.92 1.84 -7.67
C LEU A 280 3.69 0.88 -8.59
N VAL A 281 4.82 1.31 -9.15
CA VAL A 281 5.72 0.43 -9.94
C VAL A 281 6.26 -0.70 -9.06
N PHE A 282 6.65 -0.40 -7.83
CA PHE A 282 7.09 -1.40 -6.88
C PHE A 282 5.98 -2.41 -6.54
N LEU A 283 4.74 -1.94 -6.36
CA LEU A 283 3.57 -2.80 -6.16
C LEU A 283 3.32 -3.70 -7.38
N LEU A 284 3.36 -3.14 -8.58
CA LEU A 284 3.17 -3.90 -9.82
C LEU A 284 4.27 -4.98 -9.98
N GLY A 285 5.53 -4.62 -9.73
CA GLY A 285 6.62 -5.60 -9.71
C GLY A 285 6.47 -6.65 -8.60
N SER A 286 5.80 -6.31 -7.47
CA SER A 286 5.46 -7.27 -6.43
C SER A 286 4.42 -8.27 -6.91
N ILE A 287 3.41 -7.82 -7.63
CA ILE A 287 2.37 -8.67 -8.23
C ILE A 287 3.02 -9.70 -9.16
N PHE A 288 3.88 -9.27 -10.10
CA PHE A 288 4.60 -10.18 -10.99
C PHE A 288 5.49 -11.17 -10.23
N PHE A 289 6.19 -10.69 -9.20
CA PHE A 289 7.03 -11.56 -8.39
C PHE A 289 6.23 -12.63 -7.64
N TYR A 290 5.09 -12.26 -7.04
CA TYR A 290 4.27 -13.21 -6.28
C TYR A 290 3.53 -14.20 -7.17
N SER A 291 3.05 -13.79 -8.34
CA SER A 291 2.46 -14.68 -9.31
C SER A 291 3.44 -15.80 -9.70
N ASN A 292 4.65 -15.44 -10.12
CA ASN A 292 5.69 -16.42 -10.40
C ASN A 292 6.03 -17.31 -9.19
N TYR A 293 6.11 -16.71 -7.99
CA TYR A 293 6.45 -17.45 -6.79
C TYR A 293 5.38 -18.49 -6.40
N VAL A 294 4.11 -18.15 -6.50
CA VAL A 294 2.99 -19.06 -6.22
C VAL A 294 2.95 -20.19 -7.25
N ALA A 295 3.10 -19.87 -8.54
CA ALA A 295 3.16 -20.86 -9.60
C ALA A 295 4.31 -21.85 -9.39
N ASP A 296 5.51 -21.38 -9.08
CA ASP A 296 6.69 -22.22 -8.81
C ASP A 296 6.47 -23.15 -7.61
N ARG A 297 5.86 -22.65 -6.54
CA ARG A 297 5.60 -23.45 -5.34
C ARG A 297 4.66 -24.61 -5.60
N ILE A 298 3.63 -24.38 -6.40
CA ILE A 298 2.69 -25.45 -6.77
C ILE A 298 3.38 -26.46 -7.67
N HIS A 299 4.16 -26.00 -8.66
CA HIS A 299 4.87 -26.87 -9.59
C HIS A 299 5.90 -27.76 -8.87
N ILE A 300 6.71 -27.20 -7.96
CA ILE A 300 7.71 -27.95 -7.17
C ILE A 300 7.03 -28.98 -6.25
N SER A 301 5.87 -28.66 -5.71
CA SER A 301 5.12 -29.53 -4.84
C SER A 301 4.55 -30.74 -5.57
N ILE A 302 4.18 -30.60 -6.85
CA ILE A 302 3.74 -31.70 -7.72
C ILE A 302 4.87 -32.65 -8.07
N GLY A 303 6.05 -32.13 -8.35
CA GLY A 303 7.22 -32.94 -8.72
C GLY A 303 7.83 -33.76 -7.56
N ARG A 304 7.33 -33.57 -6.32
CA ARG A 304 7.74 -34.33 -5.12
C ARG A 304 6.76 -35.42 -4.71
N LEU A 305 5.63 -35.56 -5.40
CA LEU A 305 4.66 -36.63 -5.25
C LEU A 305 4.90 -37.73 -6.27
#